data_f0547bab73206860dc73673575048e6d
#
_entry.id   f0547bab73206860dc73673575048e6d
#
_cell.length_a   1.000
_cell.length_b   1.000
_cell.length_c   1.000
_cell.angle_alpha   90.00
_cell.angle_beta   90.00
_cell.angle_gamma   90.00
#
_symmetry.space_group_name_H-M   'P 1'
#
loop_
_entity.id
_entity.type
_entity.pdbx_description
1 polymer ?
#
loop_
_entity_poly.entity_id
_entity_poly.type
_entity_poly.pdbx_seq_one_letter_code
_entity_poly.pdbx_strand_id
1 'polypeptide(L)'
;VMSLQQIIAIIIFLCTMGAIITGKVHNTVASLTGAACLVLTHILSIEDCIDAVDVETICILVGMMLLVAVIKNSGIFEYIAIKAAKIAKGRPWPIMVIFIFITAVCSGMLDNVTTVLLVGPMTLAITNILKVDPVPYIITQIMASNIGGTATLIGDPPNIMIGSAAKLSFVDFILNTGVATVFVI
;
A
#
# COMPACT_ATOMS: atom_id res chain seq x y z
N VAL A 1 34.75 2.23 14.89
CA VAL A 1 35.13 0.98 14.17
C VAL A 1 33.92 0.08 14.24
N MET A 2 33.35 -0.32 13.09
CA MET A 2 32.20 -1.24 13.05
C MET A 2 32.61 -2.61 13.60
N SER A 3 31.76 -3.23 14.43
CA SER A 3 31.97 -4.58 14.91
C SER A 3 31.79 -5.60 13.77
N LEU A 4 32.44 -6.78 13.89
CA LEU A 4 32.27 -7.86 12.90
C LEU A 4 30.81 -8.25 12.72
N GLN A 5 30.04 -8.27 13.79
CA GLN A 5 28.61 -8.56 13.78
C GLN A 5 27.82 -7.55 12.95
N GLN A 6 28.13 -6.25 13.04
CA GLN A 6 27.50 -5.21 12.24
C GLN A 6 27.79 -5.38 10.74
N ILE A 7 29.01 -5.76 10.39
CA ILE A 7 29.41 -6.02 8.99
C ILE A 7 28.61 -7.22 8.44
N ILE A 8 28.54 -8.32 9.20
CA ILE A 8 27.76 -9.50 8.79
C ILE A 8 26.27 -9.16 8.63
N ALA A 9 25.69 -8.41 9.55
CA ALA A 9 24.29 -7.98 9.47
C ALA A 9 24.02 -7.16 8.19
N ILE A 10 24.90 -6.22 7.86
CA ILE A 10 24.81 -5.42 6.63
C ILE A 10 24.90 -6.31 5.38
N ILE A 11 25.81 -7.27 5.35
CA ILE A 11 25.96 -8.19 4.21
C ILE A 11 24.67 -9.01 4.03
N ILE A 12 24.12 -9.59 5.11
CA ILE A 12 22.88 -10.37 5.07
C ILE A 12 21.73 -9.48 4.56
N PHE A 13 21.61 -8.24 5.07
CA PHE A 13 20.59 -7.30 4.63
C PHE A 13 20.71 -6.98 3.13
N LEU A 14 21.91 -6.64 2.66
CA LEU A 14 22.14 -6.33 1.25
C LEU A 14 21.90 -7.53 0.33
N CYS A 15 22.27 -8.73 0.75
CA CYS A 15 21.97 -9.96 0.01
C CYS A 15 20.46 -10.22 -0.07
N THR A 16 19.75 -10.05 1.04
CA THR A 16 18.29 -10.20 1.09
C THR A 16 17.59 -9.17 0.17
N MET A 17 18.00 -7.91 0.24
CA MET A 17 17.47 -6.87 -0.63
C MET A 17 17.79 -7.14 -2.10
N GLY A 18 19.01 -7.59 -2.40
CA GLY A 18 19.39 -8.01 -3.76
C GLY A 18 18.53 -9.16 -4.27
N ALA A 19 18.23 -10.16 -3.43
CA ALA A 19 17.35 -11.26 -3.79
C ALA A 19 15.92 -10.78 -4.11
N ILE A 20 15.38 -9.84 -3.31
CA ILE A 20 14.05 -9.24 -3.53
C ILE A 20 14.03 -8.45 -4.85
N ILE A 21 15.02 -7.60 -5.09
CA ILE A 21 15.10 -6.75 -6.29
C ILE A 21 15.21 -7.59 -7.57
N THR A 22 15.91 -8.73 -7.53
CA THR A 22 16.01 -9.61 -8.72
C THR A 22 14.68 -10.26 -9.12
N GLY A 23 13.70 -10.30 -8.21
CA GLY A 23 12.37 -10.88 -8.44
C GLY A 23 12.35 -12.38 -8.72
N LYS A 24 13.50 -13.07 -8.57
CA LYS A 24 13.62 -14.52 -8.84
C LYS A 24 13.12 -15.39 -7.68
N VAL A 25 13.09 -14.83 -6.48
CA VAL A 25 12.66 -15.50 -5.25
C VAL A 25 11.47 -14.74 -4.69
N HIS A 26 10.49 -15.46 -4.14
CA HIS A 26 9.35 -14.83 -3.49
C HIS A 26 9.82 -13.95 -2.32
N ASN A 27 9.33 -12.70 -2.24
CA ASN A 27 9.80 -11.71 -1.27
C ASN A 27 9.75 -12.22 0.17
N THR A 28 8.67 -12.93 0.53
CA THR A 28 8.51 -13.54 1.86
C THR A 28 9.61 -14.55 2.17
N VAL A 29 9.96 -15.40 1.19
CA VAL A 29 11.02 -16.41 1.36
C VAL A 29 12.37 -15.74 1.54
N ALA A 30 12.68 -14.72 0.72
CA ALA A 30 13.93 -13.96 0.85
C ALA A 30 14.04 -13.29 2.23
N SER A 31 12.98 -12.62 2.69
CA SER A 31 12.96 -11.92 3.98
C SER A 31 13.09 -12.89 5.16
N LEU A 32 12.34 -13.99 5.16
CA LEU A 32 12.42 -15.01 6.22
C LEU A 32 13.79 -15.69 6.25
N THR A 33 14.39 -15.96 5.09
CA THR A 33 15.75 -16.53 5.01
C THR A 33 16.78 -15.55 5.58
N GLY A 34 16.67 -14.27 5.26
CA GLY A 34 17.54 -13.23 5.84
C GLY A 34 17.41 -13.15 7.36
N ALA A 35 16.19 -13.15 7.89
CA ALA A 35 15.94 -13.17 9.32
C ALA A 35 16.51 -14.44 9.99
N ALA A 36 16.29 -15.62 9.38
CA ALA A 36 16.85 -16.88 9.88
C ALA A 36 18.40 -16.85 9.91
N CYS A 37 19.04 -16.27 8.90
CA CYS A 37 20.50 -16.10 8.88
C CYS A 37 21.00 -15.23 10.03
N LEU A 38 20.28 -14.15 10.40
CA LEU A 38 20.63 -13.30 11.53
C LEU A 38 20.54 -14.03 12.88
N VAL A 39 19.54 -14.90 13.04
CA VAL A 39 19.39 -15.75 14.22
C VAL A 39 20.49 -16.83 14.27
N LEU A 40 20.77 -17.52 13.16
CA LEU A 40 21.79 -18.56 13.07
C LEU A 40 23.20 -18.03 13.30
N THR A 41 23.47 -16.78 12.95
CA THR A 41 24.75 -16.11 13.21
C THR A 41 24.84 -15.54 14.63
N HIS A 42 23.84 -15.79 15.48
CA HIS A 42 23.75 -15.26 16.86
C HIS A 42 23.88 -13.74 16.96
N ILE A 43 23.50 -13.01 15.88
CA ILE A 43 23.43 -11.55 15.89
C ILE A 43 22.14 -11.08 16.56
N LEU A 44 21.03 -11.82 16.34
CA LEU A 44 19.74 -11.61 16.99
C LEU A 44 19.34 -12.86 17.78
N SER A 45 18.75 -12.67 18.94
CA SER A 45 18.06 -13.73 19.67
C SER A 45 16.66 -13.96 19.10
N ILE A 46 16.05 -15.09 19.43
CA ILE A 46 14.65 -15.36 19.07
C ILE A 46 13.71 -14.36 19.78
N GLU A 47 14.06 -13.96 20.99
CA GLU A 47 13.31 -12.97 21.77
C GLU A 47 13.32 -11.61 21.07
N ASP A 48 14.50 -11.13 20.62
CA ASP A 48 14.60 -9.90 19.84
C ASP A 48 13.77 -9.93 18.55
N CYS A 49 13.68 -11.10 17.90
CA CYS A 49 12.86 -11.27 16.71
C CYS A 49 11.35 -11.17 17.02
N ILE A 50 10.91 -11.71 18.16
CA ILE A 50 9.50 -11.64 18.59
C ILE A 50 9.16 -10.20 18.96
N ASP A 51 10.03 -9.52 19.71
CA ASP A 51 9.83 -8.13 20.13
C ASP A 51 9.85 -7.14 18.95
N ALA A 52 10.57 -7.48 17.87
CA ALA A 52 10.59 -6.68 16.65
C ALA A 52 9.29 -6.80 15.80
N VAL A 53 8.43 -7.77 16.10
CA VAL A 53 7.16 -7.93 15.39
C VAL A 53 6.12 -6.96 15.95
N ASP A 54 5.75 -5.97 15.16
CA ASP A 54 4.65 -5.05 15.49
C ASP A 54 3.30 -5.74 15.28
N VAL A 55 2.82 -6.38 16.37
CA VAL A 55 1.55 -7.11 16.39
C VAL A 55 0.37 -6.17 16.15
N GLU A 56 0.44 -4.91 16.60
CA GLU A 56 -0.60 -3.91 16.40
C GLU A 56 -0.78 -3.62 14.91
N THR A 57 0.31 -3.38 14.19
CA THR A 57 0.30 -3.18 12.73
C THR A 57 -0.29 -4.40 12.01
N ILE A 58 0.11 -5.61 12.39
CA ILE A 58 -0.42 -6.85 11.77
C ILE A 58 -1.91 -6.98 12.01
N CYS A 59 -2.39 -6.76 13.23
CA CYS A 59 -3.81 -6.84 13.56
C CYS A 59 -4.65 -5.81 12.79
N ILE A 60 -4.15 -4.58 12.66
CA ILE A 60 -4.82 -3.55 11.86
C ILE A 60 -4.90 -3.97 10.39
N LEU A 61 -3.80 -4.43 9.81
CA LEU A 61 -3.77 -4.89 8.41
C LEU A 61 -4.74 -6.04 8.15
N VAL A 62 -4.74 -7.06 9.01
CA VAL A 62 -5.67 -8.19 8.89
C VAL A 62 -7.12 -7.73 9.02
N GLY A 63 -7.41 -6.88 10.01
CA GLY A 63 -8.75 -6.31 10.21
C GLY A 63 -9.22 -5.53 8.98
N MET A 64 -8.35 -4.70 8.41
CA MET A 64 -8.64 -3.93 7.20
C MET A 64 -8.89 -4.85 6.00
N MET A 65 -8.07 -5.88 5.79
CA MET A 65 -8.28 -6.86 4.71
C MET A 65 -9.62 -7.57 4.80
N LEU A 66 -10.04 -7.97 6.00
CA LEU A 66 -11.34 -8.60 6.24
C LEU A 66 -12.50 -7.63 5.94
N LEU A 67 -12.39 -6.39 6.42
CA LEU A 67 -13.39 -5.36 6.18
C LEU A 67 -13.55 -5.06 4.68
N VAL A 68 -12.43 -4.90 3.98
CA VAL A 68 -12.41 -4.67 2.54
C VAL A 68 -12.99 -5.84 1.76
N ALA A 69 -12.71 -7.09 2.17
CA ALA A 69 -13.29 -8.26 1.52
C ALA A 69 -14.82 -8.27 1.60
N VAL A 70 -15.39 -7.82 2.71
CA VAL A 70 -16.85 -7.67 2.87
C VAL A 70 -17.39 -6.55 1.98
N ILE A 71 -16.76 -5.38 2.01
CA ILE A 71 -17.17 -4.20 1.21
C ILE A 71 -17.08 -4.50 -0.29
N LYS A 72 -16.03 -5.19 -0.73
CA LYS A 72 -15.86 -5.59 -2.14
C LYS A 72 -17.05 -6.38 -2.66
N ASN A 73 -17.56 -7.31 -1.86
CA ASN A 73 -18.68 -8.17 -2.25
C ASN A 73 -20.04 -7.43 -2.24
N SER A 74 -20.11 -6.22 -1.70
CA SER A 74 -21.34 -5.43 -1.68
C SER A 74 -21.71 -4.75 -3.01
N GLY A 75 -20.78 -4.75 -4.00
CA GLY A 75 -20.96 -4.07 -5.29
C GLY A 75 -20.90 -2.54 -5.24
N ILE A 76 -20.47 -1.97 -4.10
CA ILE A 76 -20.41 -0.51 -3.93
C ILE A 76 -19.40 0.15 -4.89
N PHE A 77 -18.29 -0.52 -5.17
CA PHE A 77 -17.26 0.00 -6.06
C PHE A 77 -17.75 0.03 -7.51
N GLU A 78 -18.45 -1.01 -7.95
CA GLU A 78 -19.11 -1.07 -9.27
C GLU A 78 -20.14 0.05 -9.44
N TYR A 79 -20.93 0.29 -8.40
CA TYR A 79 -21.89 1.39 -8.38
C TYR A 79 -21.21 2.75 -8.52
N ILE A 80 -20.14 2.99 -7.77
CA ILE A 80 -19.33 4.22 -7.81
C ILE A 80 -18.74 4.42 -9.22
N ALA A 81 -18.15 3.36 -9.80
CA ALA A 81 -17.56 3.42 -11.14
C ALA A 81 -18.58 3.75 -12.23
N ILE A 82 -19.75 3.11 -12.20
CA ILE A 82 -20.84 3.38 -13.14
C ILE A 82 -21.34 4.82 -12.97
N LYS A 83 -21.51 5.28 -11.75
CA LYS A 83 -21.94 6.65 -11.46
C LYS A 83 -20.91 7.68 -11.95
N ALA A 84 -19.63 7.44 -11.75
CA ALA A 84 -18.55 8.27 -12.26
C ALA A 84 -18.56 8.35 -13.79
N ALA A 85 -18.72 7.22 -14.47
CA ALA A 85 -18.82 7.17 -15.93
C ALA A 85 -20.04 7.95 -16.46
N LYS A 86 -21.19 7.88 -15.76
CA LYS A 86 -22.40 8.66 -16.10
C LYS A 86 -22.19 10.16 -15.91
N ILE A 87 -21.57 10.59 -14.80
CA ILE A 87 -21.26 12.00 -14.52
C ILE A 87 -20.33 12.56 -15.59
N ALA A 88 -19.34 11.79 -16.00
CA ALA A 88 -18.39 12.15 -17.04
C ALA A 88 -18.99 12.12 -18.47
N LYS A 89 -20.26 11.71 -18.62
CA LYS A 89 -20.95 11.58 -19.92
C LYS A 89 -20.17 10.74 -20.94
N GLY A 90 -19.47 9.72 -20.48
CA GLY A 90 -18.64 8.85 -21.30
C GLY A 90 -17.40 9.52 -21.93
N ARG A 91 -17.02 10.71 -21.48
CA ARG A 91 -15.83 11.38 -21.98
C ARG A 91 -14.57 10.83 -21.28
N PRO A 92 -13.52 10.42 -22.02
CA PRO A 92 -12.35 9.77 -21.46
C PRO A 92 -11.62 10.59 -20.39
N TRP A 93 -11.33 11.84 -20.66
CA TRP A 93 -10.60 12.73 -19.75
C TRP A 93 -11.30 12.96 -18.40
N PRO A 94 -12.60 13.37 -18.35
CA PRO A 94 -13.29 13.50 -17.06
C PRO A 94 -13.38 12.19 -16.28
N ILE A 95 -13.51 11.04 -16.94
CA ILE A 95 -13.49 9.74 -16.28
C ILE A 95 -12.15 9.52 -15.57
N MET A 96 -11.03 9.80 -16.24
CA MET A 96 -9.69 9.66 -15.65
C MET A 96 -9.56 10.54 -14.39
N VAL A 97 -9.95 11.81 -14.47
CA VAL A 97 -9.88 12.74 -13.34
C VAL A 97 -10.74 12.26 -12.17
N ILE A 98 -11.99 11.87 -12.42
CA ILE A 98 -12.90 11.37 -11.37
C ILE A 98 -12.31 10.11 -10.72
N PHE A 99 -11.73 9.21 -11.51
CA PHE A 99 -11.11 7.99 -10.98
C PHE A 99 -9.85 8.26 -10.17
N ILE A 100 -9.04 9.26 -10.52
CA ILE A 100 -7.92 9.73 -9.70
C ILE A 100 -8.41 10.10 -8.29
N PHE A 101 -9.44 10.96 -8.21
CA PHE A 101 -9.99 11.40 -6.91
C PHE A 101 -10.63 10.25 -6.13
N ILE A 102 -11.42 9.39 -6.78
CA ILE A 102 -12.01 8.22 -6.13
C ILE A 102 -10.92 7.31 -5.57
N THR A 103 -9.89 7.02 -6.38
CA THR A 103 -8.77 6.16 -5.97
C THR A 103 -8.01 6.76 -4.79
N ALA A 104 -7.72 8.06 -4.80
CA ALA A 104 -7.03 8.72 -3.71
C ALA A 104 -7.83 8.68 -2.39
N VAL A 105 -9.13 8.99 -2.45
CA VAL A 105 -10.00 8.96 -1.26
C VAL A 105 -10.14 7.52 -0.74
N CYS A 106 -10.36 6.56 -1.62
CA CYS A 106 -10.45 5.15 -1.23
C CYS A 106 -9.13 4.65 -0.61
N SER A 107 -7.98 5.03 -1.16
CA SER A 107 -6.67 4.62 -0.67
C SER A 107 -6.34 5.23 0.70
N GLY A 108 -6.84 6.41 1.00
CA GLY A 108 -6.72 6.97 2.36
C GLY A 108 -7.55 6.24 3.41
N MET A 109 -8.56 5.46 3.01
CA MET A 109 -9.43 4.68 3.91
C MET A 109 -9.13 3.18 3.90
N LEU A 110 -8.61 2.69 2.79
CA LEU A 110 -8.18 1.31 2.58
C LEU A 110 -6.65 1.29 2.52
N ASP A 111 -6.04 0.27 2.00
CA ASP A 111 -4.63 0.32 1.63
C ASP A 111 -4.45 0.60 0.12
N ASN A 112 -3.28 1.08 -0.26
CA ASN A 112 -2.96 1.45 -1.64
C ASN A 112 -3.06 0.26 -2.61
N VAL A 113 -2.59 -0.93 -2.20
CA VAL A 113 -2.61 -2.14 -3.03
C VAL A 113 -4.03 -2.62 -3.26
N THR A 114 -4.82 -2.76 -2.20
CA THR A 114 -6.21 -3.19 -2.27
C THR A 114 -7.04 -2.22 -3.10
N THR A 115 -6.82 -0.92 -2.95
CA THR A 115 -7.53 0.10 -3.74
C THR A 115 -7.28 -0.07 -5.23
N VAL A 116 -6.03 -0.25 -5.65
CA VAL A 116 -5.71 -0.48 -7.07
C VAL A 116 -6.30 -1.80 -7.59
N LEU A 117 -6.25 -2.86 -6.78
CA LEU A 117 -6.85 -4.15 -7.12
C LEU A 117 -8.40 -4.08 -7.24
N LEU A 118 -9.05 -3.14 -6.57
CA LEU A 118 -10.49 -2.90 -6.68
C LEU A 118 -10.83 -2.03 -7.89
N VAL A 119 -10.15 -0.90 -8.05
CA VAL A 119 -10.47 0.09 -9.08
C VAL A 119 -9.93 -0.32 -10.46
N GLY A 120 -8.81 -1.05 -10.52
CA GLY A 120 -8.16 -1.47 -11.76
C GLY A 120 -9.07 -2.27 -12.71
N PRO A 121 -9.72 -3.35 -12.29
CA PRO A 121 -10.64 -4.11 -13.14
C PRO A 121 -11.79 -3.27 -13.68
N MET A 122 -12.32 -2.34 -12.89
CA MET A 122 -13.39 -1.43 -13.33
C MET A 122 -12.89 -0.45 -14.39
N THR A 123 -11.67 0.04 -14.22
CA THR A 123 -11.01 0.91 -15.19
C THR A 123 -10.81 0.19 -16.51
N LEU A 124 -10.31 -1.07 -16.46
CA LEU A 124 -10.17 -1.89 -17.66
C LEU A 124 -11.52 -2.12 -18.38
N ALA A 125 -12.58 -2.39 -17.63
CA ALA A 125 -13.91 -2.56 -18.21
C ALA A 125 -14.41 -1.28 -18.91
N ILE A 126 -14.24 -0.13 -18.28
CA ILE A 126 -14.68 1.15 -18.84
C ILE A 126 -13.83 1.57 -20.04
N THR A 127 -12.52 1.44 -19.97
CA THR A 127 -11.60 1.79 -21.06
C THR A 127 -11.83 0.90 -22.28
N ASN A 128 -12.15 -0.38 -22.09
CA ASN A 128 -12.53 -1.29 -23.17
C ASN A 128 -13.84 -0.84 -23.86
N ILE A 129 -14.86 -0.42 -23.10
CA ILE A 129 -16.11 0.10 -23.65
C ILE A 129 -15.87 1.39 -24.45
N LEU A 130 -15.02 2.27 -23.92
CA LEU A 130 -14.67 3.55 -24.57
C LEU A 130 -13.65 3.38 -25.71
N LYS A 131 -13.06 2.20 -25.88
CA LYS A 131 -12.00 1.91 -26.86
C LYS A 131 -10.79 2.84 -26.73
N VAL A 132 -10.38 3.13 -25.49
CA VAL A 132 -9.19 3.93 -25.17
C VAL A 132 -8.13 3.06 -24.50
N ASP A 133 -6.87 3.50 -24.57
CA ASP A 133 -5.75 2.82 -23.92
C ASP A 133 -5.93 2.86 -22.39
N PRO A 134 -5.95 1.72 -21.68
CA PRO A 134 -6.09 1.66 -20.24
C PRO A 134 -4.81 2.10 -19.49
N VAL A 135 -3.65 2.03 -20.11
CA VAL A 135 -2.36 2.24 -19.44
C VAL A 135 -2.26 3.60 -18.74
N PRO A 136 -2.60 4.74 -19.37
CA PRO A 136 -2.55 6.03 -18.68
C PRO A 136 -3.47 6.09 -17.44
N TYR A 137 -4.65 5.46 -17.52
CA TYR A 137 -5.61 5.42 -16.40
C TYR A 137 -5.04 4.62 -15.22
N ILE A 138 -4.47 3.44 -15.50
CA ILE A 138 -3.90 2.59 -14.44
C ILE A 138 -2.70 3.27 -13.78
N ILE A 139 -1.81 3.88 -14.57
CA ILE A 139 -0.65 4.59 -14.03
C ILE A 139 -1.07 5.75 -13.11
N THR A 140 -2.00 6.58 -13.57
CA THR A 140 -2.48 7.71 -12.76
C THR A 140 -3.20 7.26 -11.49
N GLN A 141 -3.92 6.14 -11.53
CA GLN A 141 -4.54 5.54 -10.34
C GLN A 141 -3.54 4.98 -9.35
N ILE A 142 -2.46 4.32 -9.82
CA ILE A 142 -1.38 3.87 -8.95
C ILE A 142 -0.73 5.06 -8.25
N MET A 143 -0.45 6.14 -8.96
CA MET A 143 0.10 7.35 -8.36
C MET A 143 -0.87 7.98 -7.36
N ALA A 144 -2.15 8.10 -7.72
CA ALA A 144 -3.19 8.65 -6.86
C ALA A 144 -3.41 7.79 -5.60
N SER A 145 -3.31 6.48 -5.74
CA SER A 145 -3.39 5.53 -4.63
C SER A 145 -2.25 5.74 -3.62
N ASN A 146 -1.01 5.84 -4.10
CA ASN A 146 0.12 6.10 -3.22
C ASN A 146 0.02 7.46 -2.52
N ILE A 147 -0.34 8.51 -3.26
CA ILE A 147 -0.54 9.85 -2.71
C ILE A 147 -1.69 9.85 -1.69
N GLY A 148 -2.83 9.27 -2.03
CA GLY A 148 -3.98 9.16 -1.14
C GLY A 148 -3.71 8.32 0.10
N GLY A 149 -2.96 7.23 -0.04
CA GLY A 149 -2.55 6.37 1.07
C GLY A 149 -1.69 7.09 2.11
N THR A 150 -0.88 8.06 1.71
CA THR A 150 -0.08 8.85 2.65
C THR A 150 -0.90 9.84 3.48
N ALA A 151 -2.16 10.08 3.12
CA ALA A 151 -3.01 11.04 3.82
C ALA A 151 -3.42 10.60 5.22
N THR A 152 -3.47 9.32 5.48
CA THR A 152 -3.97 8.76 6.74
C THR A 152 -3.01 7.72 7.33
N LEU A 153 -3.21 7.44 8.61
CA LEU A 153 -2.44 6.44 9.33
C LEU A 153 -2.63 5.03 8.73
N ILE A 154 -3.82 4.69 8.25
CA ILE A 154 -4.20 3.34 7.80
C ILE A 154 -4.05 3.13 6.30
N GLY A 155 -3.81 4.19 5.53
CA GLY A 155 -3.74 4.12 4.06
C GLY A 155 -2.50 3.42 3.51
N ASP A 156 -1.46 3.22 4.33
CA ASP A 156 -0.24 2.51 3.93
C ASP A 156 0.42 1.85 5.16
N PRO A 157 0.89 0.59 5.07
CA PRO A 157 1.54 -0.12 6.19
C PRO A 157 2.68 0.65 6.88
N PRO A 158 3.58 1.35 6.16
CA PRO A 158 4.61 2.17 6.79
C PRO A 158 4.06 3.27 7.71
N ASN A 159 2.90 3.86 7.36
CA ASN A 159 2.27 4.88 8.17
C ASN A 159 1.79 4.33 9.51
N ILE A 160 1.24 3.10 9.50
CA ILE A 160 0.81 2.41 10.72
C ILE A 160 2.02 2.18 11.63
N MET A 161 3.14 1.69 11.08
CA MET A 161 4.37 1.45 11.84
C MET A 161 4.94 2.75 12.42
N ILE A 162 4.99 3.82 11.63
CA ILE A 162 5.46 5.14 12.10
C ILE A 162 4.51 5.68 13.18
N GLY A 163 3.21 5.55 12.98
CA GLY A 163 2.21 6.01 13.94
C GLY A 163 2.29 5.28 15.27
N SER A 164 2.43 3.95 15.24
CA SER A 164 2.61 3.12 16.43
C SER A 164 3.90 3.48 17.17
N ALA A 165 5.05 3.54 16.48
CA ALA A 165 6.34 3.86 17.07
C ALA A 165 6.40 5.28 17.64
N ALA A 166 5.82 6.26 16.96
CA ALA A 166 5.80 7.67 17.38
C ALA A 166 4.60 8.05 18.26
N LYS A 167 3.68 7.10 18.51
CA LYS A 167 2.43 7.30 19.26
C LYS A 167 1.57 8.45 18.70
N LEU A 168 1.51 8.54 17.37
CA LEU A 168 0.72 9.53 16.66
C LEU A 168 -0.73 9.05 16.55
N SER A 169 -1.67 9.98 16.74
CA SER A 169 -3.08 9.69 16.52
C SER A 169 -3.46 9.75 15.04
N PHE A 170 -4.59 9.14 14.70
CA PHE A 170 -5.17 9.21 13.34
C PHE A 170 -5.40 10.67 12.89
N VAL A 171 -5.80 11.53 13.83
CA VAL A 171 -6.06 12.95 13.56
C VAL A 171 -4.75 13.70 13.27
N ASP A 172 -3.66 13.38 13.97
CA ASP A 172 -2.36 14.00 13.72
C ASP A 172 -1.88 13.73 12.28
N PHE A 173 -2.09 12.50 11.79
CA PHE A 173 -1.79 12.16 10.40
C PHE A 173 -2.62 12.99 9.41
N ILE A 174 -3.94 13.05 9.58
CA ILE A 174 -4.81 13.81 8.68
C ILE A 174 -4.45 15.31 8.66
N LEU A 175 -4.17 15.90 9.79
CA LEU A 175 -3.87 17.32 9.89
C LEU A 175 -2.51 17.70 9.31
N ASN A 176 -1.54 16.80 9.32
CA ASN A 176 -0.20 17.05 8.81
C ASN A 176 -0.04 16.51 7.38
N THR A 177 -0.10 15.21 7.20
CA THR A 177 0.12 14.56 5.89
C THR A 177 -1.08 14.68 4.96
N GLY A 178 -2.31 14.60 5.50
CA GLY A 178 -3.53 14.73 4.72
C GLY A 178 -3.68 16.10 4.07
N VAL A 179 -3.31 17.16 4.77
CA VAL A 179 -3.30 18.52 4.18
C VAL A 179 -2.31 18.61 3.02
N ALA A 180 -1.09 18.09 3.19
CA ALA A 180 -0.10 18.05 2.12
C ALA A 180 -0.59 17.26 0.91
N THR A 181 -1.26 16.12 1.14
CA THR A 181 -1.82 15.26 0.10
C THR A 181 -2.84 15.99 -0.79
N VAL A 182 -3.70 16.85 -0.21
CA VAL A 182 -4.67 17.64 -0.97
C VAL A 182 -4.02 18.60 -1.97
N PHE A 183 -2.81 19.09 -1.68
CA PHE A 183 -2.08 19.96 -2.60
C PHE A 183 -1.32 19.19 -3.70
N VAL A 184 -1.08 17.89 -3.52
CA VAL A 184 -0.30 17.09 -4.45
C VAL A 184 -1.18 16.35 -5.46
N ILE A 185 -2.43 16.04 -5.11
CA ILE A 185 -3.43 15.43 -6.01
C ILE A 185 -4.00 16.48 -6.98
#